data_5a2c0906c9fcbe28c3c79596565de563
#
_entry.id   5a2c0906c9fcbe28c3c79596565de563
#
_cell.length_a   1.000
_cell.length_b   1.000
_cell.length_c   1.000
_cell.angle_alpha   90.00
_cell.angle_beta   90.00
_cell.angle_gamma   90.00
#
_symmetry.space_group_name_H-M   'P 1'
#
loop_
_entity.id
_entity.type
_entity.pdbx_description
1 polymer ?
#
loop_
_entity_poly.entity_id
_entity_poly.type
_entity_poly.pdbx_seq_one_letter_code
_entity_poly.pdbx_strand_id
1 'polypeptide(L)'
;MKHRSLFLFALTLCMTVLLVLLVFANSAEPPCLTIVVVDAPEDLELSLVDADGAEAVQLEKLRSSRGWETYFRYFYNHDFRFGEDVELTELRLAVTHSGETAYLAMPALAYEHYNNVVMLDLDAMALQRELYPGRMMLVIGLRVLLTLLIEGILFWVFGYREKHSWGVFLGFNAMTQLVLNLLLGGATMDSYVLFGYYLLEAGIVIFEALAYWNTLREKRGRSIPYALCANLASMYLGGLMIANLPLAL
;
A
#
# COMPACT_ATOMS: atom_id res chain seq x y z
N MET A 1 13.64 14.21 -36.51
CA MET A 1 13.82 15.16 -35.38
C MET A 1 12.74 15.03 -34.30
N LYS A 2 11.47 14.89 -34.62
CA LYS A 2 10.34 14.80 -33.65
C LYS A 2 10.46 13.65 -32.63
N HIS A 3 11.00 12.51 -32.99
CA HIS A 3 11.14 11.34 -32.10
C HIS A 3 12.24 11.50 -31.03
N ARG A 4 13.35 12.22 -31.36
CA ARG A 4 14.42 12.50 -30.40
C ARG A 4 13.98 13.46 -29.30
N SER A 5 13.21 14.50 -29.66
CA SER A 5 12.70 15.45 -28.66
C SER A 5 11.65 14.82 -27.74
N LEU A 6 10.81 13.91 -28.25
CA LEU A 6 9.84 13.18 -27.44
C LEU A 6 10.50 12.20 -26.45
N PHE A 7 11.56 11.50 -26.92
CA PHE A 7 12.37 10.62 -26.08
C PHE A 7 13.09 11.41 -24.97
N LEU A 8 13.69 12.54 -25.33
CA LEU A 8 14.35 13.42 -24.36
C LEU A 8 13.35 13.98 -23.34
N PHE A 9 12.16 14.39 -23.78
CA PHE A 9 11.11 14.87 -22.89
C PHE A 9 10.65 13.76 -21.92
N ALA A 10 10.39 12.55 -22.41
CA ALA A 10 10.02 11.42 -21.57
C ALA A 10 11.12 11.04 -20.58
N LEU A 11 12.39 11.05 -21.03
CA LEU A 11 13.55 10.80 -20.18
C LEU A 11 13.71 11.89 -19.11
N THR A 12 13.53 13.17 -19.48
CA THR A 12 13.61 14.28 -18.52
C THR A 12 12.49 14.21 -17.50
N LEU A 13 11.26 13.93 -17.93
CA LEU A 13 10.12 13.75 -17.04
C LEU A 13 10.38 12.59 -16.07
N CYS A 14 10.90 11.46 -16.58
CA CYS A 14 11.25 10.30 -15.78
C CYS A 14 12.32 10.63 -14.73
N MET A 15 13.40 11.33 -15.15
CA MET A 15 14.45 11.76 -14.24
C MET A 15 13.97 12.77 -13.21
N THR A 16 13.05 13.66 -13.59
CA THR A 16 12.44 14.63 -12.65
C THR A 16 11.57 13.91 -11.61
N VAL A 17 10.75 12.95 -12.03
CA VAL A 17 9.94 12.12 -11.12
C VAL A 17 10.84 11.32 -10.19
N LEU A 18 11.91 10.69 -10.71
CA LEU A 18 12.91 9.97 -9.92
C LEU A 18 13.60 10.88 -8.89
N LEU A 19 13.99 12.10 -9.28
CA LEU A 19 14.60 13.06 -8.36
C LEU A 19 13.64 13.53 -7.27
N VAL A 20 12.39 13.80 -7.60
CA VAL A 20 11.35 14.17 -6.62
C VAL A 20 11.14 13.03 -5.63
N LEU A 21 11.06 11.79 -6.11
CA LEU A 21 10.91 10.61 -5.25
C LEU A 21 12.13 10.40 -4.33
N LEU A 22 13.36 10.68 -4.81
CA LEU A 22 14.57 10.61 -3.99
C LEU A 22 14.60 11.65 -2.86
N VAL A 23 14.01 12.83 -3.07
CA VAL A 23 13.90 13.86 -2.01
C VAL A 23 12.97 13.41 -0.88
N PHE A 24 11.88 12.71 -1.21
CA PHE A 24 10.98 12.15 -0.20
C PHE A 24 11.57 10.95 0.56
N ALA A 25 12.56 10.26 0.00
CA ALA A 25 13.22 9.13 0.66
C ALA A 25 14.05 9.52 1.88
N ASN A 26 14.42 10.79 2.03
CA ASN A 26 15.16 11.29 3.20
C ASN A 26 14.29 11.57 4.44
N SER A 27 12.98 11.44 4.33
CA SER A 27 12.03 11.55 5.47
C SER A 27 11.47 10.17 5.83
N ALA A 28 12.33 9.18 5.92
CA ALA A 28 11.94 7.83 6.29
C ALA A 28 11.37 7.82 7.72
N GLU A 29 10.14 7.34 7.85
CA GLU A 29 9.57 7.08 9.17
C GLU A 29 10.41 6.00 9.89
N PRO A 30 10.54 6.07 11.22
CA PRO A 30 11.22 5.04 11.98
C PRO A 30 10.50 3.69 11.88
N PRO A 31 11.19 2.58 12.20
CA PRO A 31 10.55 1.26 12.22
C PRO A 31 9.30 1.28 13.08
N CYS A 32 8.25 0.61 12.61
CA CYS A 32 6.97 0.64 13.32
C CYS A 32 6.27 -0.71 13.39
N LEU A 33 5.41 -0.81 14.39
CA LEU A 33 4.38 -1.83 14.51
C LEU A 33 3.03 -1.19 14.21
N THR A 34 2.28 -1.80 13.31
CA THR A 34 0.88 -1.43 13.04
C THR A 34 -0.02 -2.58 13.48
N ILE A 35 -0.92 -2.31 14.40
CA ILE A 35 -1.94 -3.24 14.84
C ILE A 35 -3.25 -2.87 14.15
N VAL A 36 -3.81 -3.82 13.41
CA VAL A 36 -5.08 -3.65 12.69
C VAL A 36 -6.18 -4.34 13.48
N VAL A 37 -7.26 -3.63 13.73
CA VAL A 37 -8.44 -4.15 14.41
C VAL A 37 -9.66 -3.96 13.50
N VAL A 38 -10.38 -5.04 13.24
CA VAL A 38 -11.62 -5.01 12.47
C VAL A 38 -12.76 -4.67 13.41
N ASP A 39 -13.68 -3.80 12.97
CA ASP A 39 -14.84 -3.33 13.76
C ASP A 39 -14.46 -2.89 15.18
N ALA A 40 -13.32 -2.16 15.30
CA ALA A 40 -12.83 -1.70 16.58
C ALA A 40 -13.86 -0.85 17.31
N PRO A 41 -14.21 -1.18 18.57
CA PRO A 41 -15.05 -0.34 19.41
C PRO A 41 -14.48 1.08 19.53
N GLU A 42 -15.34 2.07 19.73
CA GLU A 42 -14.90 3.47 19.86
C GLU A 42 -14.01 3.71 21.06
N ASP A 43 -14.26 2.99 22.14
CA ASP A 43 -13.54 3.04 23.41
C ASP A 43 -12.32 2.10 23.48
N LEU A 44 -11.98 1.43 22.37
CA LEU A 44 -10.81 0.58 22.33
C LEU A 44 -9.54 1.41 22.43
N GLU A 45 -8.74 1.10 23.45
CA GLU A 45 -7.40 1.65 23.66
C GLU A 45 -6.37 0.51 23.64
N LEU A 46 -5.28 0.75 22.92
CA LEU A 46 -4.15 -0.17 22.85
C LEU A 46 -2.91 0.54 23.39
N SER A 47 -2.17 -0.15 24.23
CA SER A 47 -0.88 0.33 24.72
C SER A 47 0.14 -0.81 24.83
N LEU A 48 1.41 -0.48 24.69
CA LEU A 48 2.50 -1.41 24.96
C LEU A 48 2.97 -1.21 26.40
N VAL A 49 3.05 -2.30 27.12
CA VAL A 49 3.49 -2.33 28.52
C VAL A 49 4.67 -3.31 28.67
N ASP A 50 5.50 -3.10 29.66
CA ASP A 50 6.53 -4.06 30.05
C ASP A 50 5.93 -5.33 30.70
N ALA A 51 6.78 -6.27 31.07
CA ALA A 51 6.38 -7.51 31.72
C ALA A 51 5.63 -7.28 33.04
N ASP A 52 5.96 -6.20 33.75
CA ASP A 52 5.39 -5.85 35.04
C ASP A 52 4.14 -4.94 34.92
N GLY A 53 3.88 -4.42 33.72
CA GLY A 53 2.77 -3.49 33.47
C GLY A 53 3.00 -2.09 34.05
N ALA A 54 4.24 -1.75 34.43
CA ALA A 54 4.57 -0.54 35.17
C ALA A 54 4.60 0.71 34.28
N GLU A 55 4.98 0.56 33.02
CA GLU A 55 5.02 1.67 32.06
C GLU A 55 4.18 1.31 30.84
N ALA A 56 3.40 2.28 30.37
CA ALA A 56 2.55 2.10 29.18
C ALA A 56 2.82 3.21 28.16
N VAL A 57 3.01 2.81 26.91
CA VAL A 57 3.04 3.72 25.76
C VAL A 57 1.75 3.51 24.99
N GLN A 58 0.94 4.55 24.89
CA GLN A 58 -0.28 4.52 24.13
C GLN A 58 0.03 4.52 22.63
N LEU A 59 -0.58 3.60 21.90
CA LEU A 59 -0.44 3.51 20.46
C LEU A 59 -1.23 4.63 19.79
N GLU A 60 -0.61 5.31 18.83
CA GLU A 60 -1.29 6.33 18.05
C GLU A 60 -2.39 5.69 17.19
N LYS A 61 -3.64 6.15 17.37
CA LYS A 61 -4.74 5.77 16.51
C LYS A 61 -4.65 6.56 15.21
N LEU A 62 -4.41 5.89 14.10
CA LEU A 62 -4.37 6.55 12.81
C LEU A 62 -5.75 7.15 12.47
N ARG A 63 -5.76 8.40 11.98
CA ARG A 63 -7.00 9.10 11.58
C ARG A 63 -7.73 8.46 10.40
N SER A 64 -7.05 7.67 9.59
CA SER A 64 -7.63 6.96 8.45
C SER A 64 -7.94 5.52 8.85
N SER A 65 -9.10 5.29 9.45
CA SER A 65 -9.70 3.98 9.42
C SER A 65 -10.22 3.72 8.01
N ARG A 66 -9.89 2.58 7.42
CA ARG A 66 -10.43 2.16 6.13
C ARG A 66 -11.70 1.34 6.39
N GLY A 67 -12.86 1.97 6.19
CA GLY A 67 -14.15 1.32 6.46
C GLY A 67 -14.23 0.88 7.94
N TRP A 68 -14.18 -0.41 8.19
CA TRP A 68 -14.23 -1.02 9.53
C TRP A 68 -12.86 -1.41 10.10
N GLU A 69 -11.75 -1.20 9.39
CA GLU A 69 -10.40 -1.44 9.92
C GLU A 69 -9.88 -0.18 10.62
N THR A 70 -9.52 -0.31 11.89
CA THR A 70 -8.86 0.72 12.66
C THR A 70 -7.39 0.34 12.83
N TYR A 71 -6.50 1.31 12.65
CA TYR A 71 -5.07 1.14 12.71
C TYR A 71 -4.53 1.83 13.95
N PHE A 72 -3.71 1.10 14.71
CA PHE A 72 -2.95 1.61 15.83
C PHE A 72 -1.48 1.44 15.50
N ARG A 73 -0.67 2.52 15.59
CA ARG A 73 0.73 2.51 15.21
C ARG A 73 1.63 2.86 16.39
N TYR A 74 2.73 2.18 16.47
CA TYR A 74 3.82 2.41 17.38
C TYR A 74 5.16 2.47 16.63
N PHE A 75 5.97 3.50 16.90
CA PHE A 75 7.29 3.67 16.31
C PHE A 75 8.38 3.25 17.30
N TYR A 76 9.28 2.38 16.87
CA TYR A 76 10.31 1.80 17.74
C TYR A 76 11.45 2.75 18.14
N ASN A 77 11.65 3.91 17.50
CA ASN A 77 12.90 4.65 17.57
C ASN A 77 12.96 5.86 18.48
N HIS A 78 11.89 6.40 19.05
CA HIS A 78 12.02 7.67 19.75
C HIS A 78 11.52 7.72 21.20
N ASP A 79 10.63 6.87 21.60
CA ASP A 79 10.02 6.90 22.91
C ASP A 79 10.07 5.56 23.66
N PHE A 80 11.02 4.71 23.28
CA PHE A 80 11.28 3.48 24.02
C PHE A 80 11.91 3.85 25.38
N ARG A 81 11.07 4.27 26.31
CA ARG A 81 11.44 4.57 27.70
C ARG A 81 11.05 3.46 28.67
N PHE A 82 10.78 2.28 28.15
CA PHE A 82 10.86 1.10 28.99
C PHE A 82 12.34 0.91 29.26
N GLY A 83 12.87 1.26 30.35
CA GLY A 83 14.27 1.26 30.74
C GLY A 83 15.27 0.69 29.72
N GLU A 84 16.48 1.12 29.72
CA GLU A 84 17.49 0.79 28.70
C GLU A 84 17.72 -0.75 28.50
N ASP A 85 17.04 -1.60 29.29
CA ASP A 85 17.27 -3.04 29.39
C ASP A 85 16.07 -3.92 28.98
N VAL A 86 14.93 -3.37 28.52
CA VAL A 86 13.77 -4.20 28.13
C VAL A 86 13.90 -4.67 26.68
N GLU A 87 14.07 -5.95 26.46
CA GLU A 87 14.00 -6.54 25.13
C GLU A 87 12.57 -6.43 24.58
N LEU A 88 12.45 -6.10 23.28
CA LEU A 88 11.15 -5.96 22.59
C LEU A 88 10.25 -7.19 22.76
N THR A 89 10.87 -8.37 22.91
CA THR A 89 10.19 -9.65 23.13
C THR A 89 9.51 -9.77 24.49
N GLU A 90 9.82 -8.91 25.44
CA GLU A 90 9.21 -8.90 26.79
C GLU A 90 7.98 -8.01 26.87
N LEU A 91 7.73 -7.22 25.82
CA LEU A 91 6.55 -6.36 25.76
C LEU A 91 5.25 -7.15 25.66
N ARG A 92 4.23 -6.58 26.27
CA ARG A 92 2.84 -7.07 26.19
C ARG A 92 1.97 -5.97 25.57
N LEU A 93 0.96 -6.39 24.85
CA LEU A 93 -0.09 -5.51 24.40
C LEU A 93 -1.19 -5.48 25.46
N ALA A 94 -1.41 -4.32 26.05
CA ALA A 94 -2.57 -4.06 26.88
C ALA A 94 -3.73 -3.62 25.97
N VAL A 95 -4.83 -4.37 26.02
CA VAL A 95 -6.06 -4.13 25.28
C VAL A 95 -7.12 -3.71 26.29
N THR A 96 -7.51 -2.44 26.25
CA THR A 96 -8.51 -1.88 27.15
C THR A 96 -9.80 -1.59 26.36
N HIS A 97 -10.89 -2.16 26.80
CA HIS A 97 -12.23 -1.98 26.24
C HIS A 97 -13.27 -2.18 27.32
N SER A 98 -14.32 -1.36 27.33
CA SER A 98 -15.44 -1.41 28.30
C SER A 98 -14.98 -1.37 29.77
N GLY A 99 -13.84 -0.73 30.03
CA GLY A 99 -13.26 -0.60 31.37
C GLY A 99 -12.50 -1.83 31.87
N GLU A 100 -12.37 -2.87 31.05
CA GLU A 100 -11.55 -4.05 31.32
C GLU A 100 -10.25 -3.98 30.52
N THR A 101 -9.14 -4.46 31.10
CA THR A 101 -7.84 -4.53 30.44
C THR A 101 -7.35 -5.95 30.43
N ALA A 102 -7.04 -6.44 29.23
CA ALA A 102 -6.40 -7.73 29.03
C ALA A 102 -4.97 -7.53 28.48
N TYR A 103 -4.08 -8.47 28.80
CA TYR A 103 -2.67 -8.42 28.40
C TYR A 103 -2.35 -9.57 27.46
N LEU A 104 -1.89 -9.26 26.27
CA LEU A 104 -1.47 -10.23 25.26
C LEU A 104 0.05 -10.23 25.11
N ALA A 105 0.65 -11.40 25.00
CA ALA A 105 2.05 -11.52 24.65
C ALA A 105 2.25 -11.05 23.20
N MET A 106 3.31 -10.28 22.97
CA MET A 106 3.68 -9.86 21.63
C MET A 106 4.32 -11.02 20.86
N PRO A 107 3.78 -11.40 19.70
CA PRO A 107 4.36 -12.48 18.91
C PRO A 107 5.64 -12.01 18.21
N ALA A 108 6.56 -12.96 17.93
CA ALA A 108 7.80 -12.66 17.20
C ALA A 108 7.56 -11.94 15.87
N LEU A 109 6.44 -12.24 15.20
CA LEU A 109 6.05 -11.59 13.92
C LEU A 109 5.85 -10.05 14.04
N ALA A 110 5.73 -9.51 15.25
CA ALA A 110 5.65 -8.06 15.49
C ALA A 110 7.02 -7.37 15.32
N TYR A 111 8.12 -8.13 15.23
CA TYR A 111 9.50 -7.63 15.22
C TYR A 111 10.35 -8.16 14.06
N GLU A 112 9.76 -8.93 13.13
CA GLU A 112 10.51 -9.60 12.05
C GLU A 112 11.05 -8.63 11.00
N HIS A 113 10.38 -7.51 10.79
CA HIS A 113 10.67 -6.58 9.70
C HIS A 113 10.83 -5.14 10.22
N TYR A 114 11.27 -4.25 9.33
CA TYR A 114 11.32 -2.82 9.62
C TYR A 114 9.93 -2.27 9.96
N ASN A 115 8.94 -2.67 9.18
CA ASN A 115 7.54 -2.36 9.41
C ASN A 115 6.76 -3.66 9.56
N ASN A 116 6.12 -3.81 10.69
CA ASN A 116 5.39 -5.01 11.04
C ASN A 116 3.90 -4.69 11.10
N VAL A 117 3.09 -5.60 10.56
CA VAL A 117 1.64 -5.52 10.69
C VAL A 117 1.12 -6.79 11.30
N VAL A 118 0.34 -6.62 12.34
CA VAL A 118 -0.38 -7.70 13.01
C VAL A 118 -1.85 -7.33 13.10
N MET A 119 -2.71 -8.33 13.08
CA MET A 119 -4.14 -8.15 13.27
C MET A 119 -4.52 -8.63 14.67
N LEU A 120 -5.29 -7.80 15.38
CA LEU A 120 -5.85 -8.16 16.68
C LEU A 120 -7.26 -8.72 16.48
N ASP A 121 -7.43 -9.97 16.86
CA ASP A 121 -8.72 -10.60 17.01
C ASP A 121 -9.23 -10.34 18.44
N LEU A 122 -10.25 -9.51 18.56
CA LEU A 122 -10.83 -9.16 19.86
C LEU A 122 -11.64 -10.31 20.48
N ASP A 123 -12.26 -11.16 19.66
CA ASP A 123 -13.04 -12.28 20.14
C ASP A 123 -12.13 -13.41 20.68
N ALA A 124 -11.06 -13.69 19.94
CA ALA A 124 -10.08 -14.69 20.34
C ALA A 124 -9.02 -14.15 21.32
N MET A 125 -8.96 -12.82 21.50
CA MET A 125 -7.88 -12.13 22.24
C MET A 125 -6.50 -12.58 21.80
N ALA A 126 -6.24 -12.53 20.51
CA ALA A 126 -5.02 -13.05 19.89
C ALA A 126 -4.50 -12.10 18.79
N LEU A 127 -3.16 -12.04 18.69
CA LEU A 127 -2.47 -11.36 17.61
C LEU A 127 -2.09 -12.35 16.52
N GLN A 128 -2.49 -12.08 15.28
CA GLN A 128 -2.30 -12.95 14.13
C GLN A 128 -1.72 -12.15 12.95
N ARG A 129 -1.08 -12.85 12.00
CA ARG A 129 -0.59 -12.21 10.76
C ARG A 129 -1.75 -11.80 9.84
N GLU A 130 -2.78 -12.62 9.74
CA GLU A 130 -3.97 -12.38 8.94
C GLU A 130 -5.17 -13.09 9.58
N LEU A 131 -6.25 -12.35 9.86
CA LEU A 131 -7.48 -12.93 10.43
C LEU A 131 -8.31 -13.69 9.39
N TYR A 132 -8.29 -13.21 8.14
CA TYR A 132 -9.13 -13.73 7.07
C TYR A 132 -8.26 -14.25 5.93
N PRO A 133 -8.11 -15.59 5.81
CA PRO A 133 -7.41 -16.18 4.67
C PRO A 133 -8.07 -15.73 3.35
N GLY A 134 -7.29 -15.10 2.49
CA GLY A 134 -7.80 -14.60 1.21
C GLY A 134 -8.12 -13.10 1.17
N ARG A 135 -8.06 -12.38 2.29
CA ARG A 135 -8.17 -10.91 2.30
C ARG A 135 -7.17 -10.26 1.33
N MET A 136 -5.92 -10.69 1.37
CA MET A 136 -4.89 -10.19 0.47
C MET A 136 -5.24 -10.46 -1.00
N MET A 137 -5.76 -11.65 -1.32
CA MET A 137 -6.18 -12.00 -2.68
C MET A 137 -7.38 -11.17 -3.15
N LEU A 138 -8.33 -10.90 -2.26
CA LEU A 138 -9.47 -10.04 -2.54
C LEU A 138 -9.04 -8.60 -2.85
N VAL A 139 -8.17 -8.04 -2.01
CA VAL A 139 -7.64 -6.66 -2.17
C VAL A 139 -6.87 -6.53 -3.49
N ILE A 140 -6.00 -7.50 -3.78
CA ILE A 140 -5.27 -7.57 -5.06
C ILE A 140 -6.24 -7.67 -6.23
N GLY A 141 -7.19 -8.58 -6.16
CA GLY A 141 -8.19 -8.80 -7.23
C GLY A 141 -9.02 -7.55 -7.50
N LEU A 142 -9.47 -6.87 -6.44
CA LEU A 142 -10.24 -5.63 -6.54
C LEU A 142 -9.39 -4.51 -7.14
N ARG A 143 -8.14 -4.38 -6.72
CA ARG A 143 -7.20 -3.39 -7.25
C ARG A 143 -6.97 -3.60 -8.76
N VAL A 144 -6.68 -4.83 -9.17
CA VAL A 144 -6.49 -5.17 -10.59
C VAL A 144 -7.75 -4.87 -11.39
N LEU A 145 -8.92 -5.25 -10.87
CA LEU A 145 -10.21 -4.98 -11.52
C LEU A 145 -10.46 -3.48 -11.71
N LEU A 146 -10.27 -2.70 -10.65
CA LEU A 146 -10.45 -1.24 -10.70
C LEU A 146 -9.46 -0.59 -11.67
N THR A 147 -8.20 -0.99 -11.67
CA THR A 147 -7.20 -0.52 -12.64
C THR A 147 -7.67 -0.80 -14.06
N LEU A 148 -8.02 -2.05 -14.38
CA LEU A 148 -8.48 -2.43 -15.70
C LEU A 148 -9.75 -1.67 -16.13
N LEU A 149 -10.68 -1.42 -15.22
CA LEU A 149 -11.89 -0.65 -15.51
C LEU A 149 -11.57 0.81 -15.82
N ILE A 150 -10.82 1.49 -14.96
CA ILE A 150 -10.48 2.91 -15.12
C ILE A 150 -9.66 3.10 -16.40
N GLU A 151 -8.62 2.32 -16.58
CA GLU A 151 -7.76 2.41 -17.75
C GLU A 151 -8.47 1.98 -19.04
N GLY A 152 -9.33 0.97 -18.97
CA GLY A 152 -10.14 0.54 -20.11
C GLY A 152 -11.14 1.61 -20.54
N ILE A 153 -11.77 2.31 -19.62
CA ILE A 153 -12.63 3.46 -19.93
C ILE A 153 -11.82 4.54 -20.64
N LEU A 154 -10.64 4.88 -20.12
CA LEU A 154 -9.77 5.88 -20.75
C LEU A 154 -9.24 5.40 -22.10
N PHE A 155 -8.91 4.12 -22.26
CA PHE A 155 -8.53 3.52 -23.54
C PHE A 155 -9.62 3.72 -24.59
N TRP A 156 -10.85 3.50 -24.17
CA TRP A 156 -12.03 3.75 -25.01
C TRP A 156 -12.21 5.24 -25.33
N VAL A 157 -12.06 6.14 -24.35
CA VAL A 157 -12.18 7.62 -24.51
C VAL A 157 -11.10 8.14 -25.47
N PHE A 158 -9.87 7.63 -25.38
CA PHE A 158 -8.78 7.96 -26.31
C PHE A 158 -9.03 7.46 -27.73
N GLY A 159 -10.06 6.64 -27.90
CA GLY A 159 -10.64 6.23 -29.18
C GLY A 159 -10.06 4.96 -29.75
N TYR A 160 -9.45 4.11 -28.94
CA TYR A 160 -9.04 2.78 -29.37
C TYR A 160 -10.24 1.85 -29.45
N ARG A 161 -10.46 1.25 -30.63
CA ARG A 161 -11.66 0.46 -30.95
C ARG A 161 -11.35 -0.92 -31.51
N GLU A 162 -10.14 -1.11 -32.04
CA GLU A 162 -9.76 -2.36 -32.69
C GLU A 162 -9.59 -3.49 -31.68
N LYS A 163 -10.02 -4.70 -32.02
CA LYS A 163 -9.84 -5.88 -31.16
C LYS A 163 -8.37 -6.15 -30.82
N HIS A 164 -7.48 -5.91 -31.80
CA HIS A 164 -6.05 -6.02 -31.59
C HIS A 164 -5.56 -5.06 -30.50
N SER A 165 -5.97 -3.79 -30.55
CA SER A 165 -5.60 -2.78 -29.56
C SER A 165 -6.07 -3.16 -28.15
N TRP A 166 -7.28 -3.70 -28.02
CA TRP A 166 -7.80 -4.21 -26.74
C TRP A 166 -7.05 -5.45 -26.25
N GLY A 167 -6.63 -6.35 -27.13
CA GLY A 167 -5.78 -7.49 -26.77
C GLY A 167 -4.42 -7.04 -26.23
N VAL A 168 -3.80 -6.05 -26.87
CA VAL A 168 -2.55 -5.42 -26.43
C VAL A 168 -2.73 -4.75 -25.08
N PHE A 169 -3.81 -4.00 -24.89
CA PHE A 169 -4.15 -3.34 -23.62
C PHE A 169 -4.26 -4.36 -22.47
N LEU A 170 -5.08 -5.38 -22.64
CA LEU A 170 -5.26 -6.42 -21.60
C LEU A 170 -3.96 -7.17 -21.30
N GLY A 171 -3.18 -7.50 -22.34
CA GLY A 171 -1.92 -8.22 -22.18
C GLY A 171 -0.88 -7.44 -21.38
N PHE A 172 -0.68 -6.16 -21.70
CA PHE A 172 0.29 -5.33 -20.96
C PHE A 172 -0.18 -5.03 -19.55
N ASN A 173 -1.44 -4.68 -19.37
CA ASN A 173 -2.00 -4.46 -18.03
C ASN A 173 -1.91 -5.71 -17.16
N ALA A 174 -2.27 -6.89 -17.68
CA ALA A 174 -2.15 -8.13 -16.93
C ALA A 174 -0.69 -8.40 -16.49
N MET A 175 0.27 -8.14 -17.40
CA MET A 175 1.68 -8.33 -17.10
C MET A 175 2.20 -7.32 -16.06
N THR A 176 1.90 -6.04 -16.23
CA THR A 176 2.35 -4.99 -15.30
C THR A 176 1.74 -5.15 -13.91
N GLN A 177 0.44 -5.49 -13.83
CA GLN A 177 -0.23 -5.79 -12.57
C GLN A 177 0.33 -7.07 -11.90
N LEU A 178 0.65 -8.10 -12.67
CA LEU A 178 1.31 -9.29 -12.12
C LEU A 178 2.66 -8.94 -11.51
N VAL A 179 3.51 -8.22 -12.25
CA VAL A 179 4.83 -7.78 -11.76
C VAL A 179 4.69 -6.93 -10.51
N LEU A 180 3.79 -5.94 -10.51
CA LEU A 180 3.54 -5.05 -9.36
C LEU A 180 3.14 -5.86 -8.12
N ASN A 181 2.18 -6.76 -8.26
CA ASN A 181 1.69 -7.56 -7.14
C ASN A 181 2.70 -8.61 -6.66
N LEU A 182 3.53 -9.18 -7.53
CA LEU A 182 4.62 -10.07 -7.13
C LEU A 182 5.71 -9.34 -6.34
N LEU A 183 6.05 -8.12 -6.74
CA LEU A 183 7.07 -7.31 -6.06
C LEU A 183 6.58 -6.69 -4.76
N LEU A 184 5.29 -6.34 -4.68
CA LEU A 184 4.67 -5.75 -3.48
C LEU A 184 3.95 -6.78 -2.61
N GLY A 185 3.90 -8.04 -3.04
CA GLY A 185 3.14 -9.08 -2.37
C GLY A 185 3.51 -9.24 -0.89
N GLY A 186 2.54 -9.01 -0.02
CA GLY A 186 2.73 -9.07 1.43
C GLY A 186 3.33 -7.82 2.06
N ALA A 187 3.74 -6.82 1.27
CA ALA A 187 4.23 -5.57 1.80
C ALA A 187 3.05 -4.70 2.27
N THR A 188 3.16 -4.20 3.48
CA THR A 188 2.24 -3.18 4.00
C THR A 188 2.60 -1.82 3.43
N MET A 189 1.59 -1.01 3.12
CA MET A 189 1.78 0.33 2.57
C MET A 189 2.25 1.30 3.65
N ASP A 190 3.49 1.20 4.02
CA ASP A 190 4.20 2.20 4.82
C ASP A 190 5.08 3.10 3.94
N SER A 191 5.79 4.06 4.54
CA SER A 191 6.51 5.10 3.79
C SER A 191 7.60 4.56 2.87
N TYR A 192 8.32 3.49 3.26
CA TYR A 192 9.33 2.88 2.38
C TYR A 192 8.69 2.09 1.24
N VAL A 193 7.62 1.36 1.53
CA VAL A 193 6.86 0.62 0.52
C VAL A 193 6.15 1.58 -0.42
N LEU A 194 5.62 2.70 0.10
CA LEU A 194 5.05 3.77 -0.74
C LEU A 194 6.08 4.33 -1.71
N PHE A 195 7.31 4.56 -1.27
CA PHE A 195 8.37 5.01 -2.16
C PHE A 195 8.67 3.99 -3.26
N GLY A 196 8.87 2.73 -2.89
CA GLY A 196 9.05 1.62 -3.83
C GLY A 196 7.87 1.47 -4.79
N TYR A 197 6.65 1.61 -4.27
CA TYR A 197 5.42 1.60 -5.05
C TYR A 197 5.39 2.71 -6.12
N TYR A 198 5.68 3.96 -5.75
CA TYR A 198 5.72 5.06 -6.72
C TYR A 198 6.81 4.88 -7.78
N LEU A 199 7.97 4.32 -7.41
CA LEU A 199 9.02 3.98 -8.39
C LEU A 199 8.56 2.91 -9.38
N LEU A 200 7.90 1.87 -8.89
CA LEU A 200 7.35 0.80 -9.73
C LEU A 200 6.25 1.34 -10.65
N GLU A 201 5.33 2.15 -10.15
CA GLU A 201 4.29 2.78 -10.96
C GLU A 201 4.90 3.70 -12.04
N ALA A 202 5.91 4.48 -11.71
CA ALA A 202 6.63 5.30 -12.71
C ALA A 202 7.29 4.42 -13.79
N GLY A 203 7.88 3.28 -13.39
CA GLY A 203 8.42 2.29 -14.32
C GLY A 203 7.37 1.67 -15.21
N ILE A 204 6.18 1.36 -14.65
CA ILE A 204 5.03 0.83 -15.40
C ILE A 204 4.56 1.85 -16.44
N VAL A 205 4.35 3.11 -16.04
CA VAL A 205 3.95 4.19 -16.97
C VAL A 205 4.89 4.28 -18.16
N ILE A 206 6.20 4.25 -17.92
CA ILE A 206 7.21 4.34 -18.97
C ILE A 206 7.15 3.10 -19.87
N PHE A 207 7.11 1.93 -19.26
CA PHE A 207 7.03 0.67 -19.98
C PHE A 207 5.78 0.64 -20.87
N GLU A 208 4.62 0.93 -20.33
CA GLU A 208 3.35 0.94 -21.07
C GLU A 208 3.32 1.99 -22.18
N ALA A 209 3.82 3.20 -21.91
CA ALA A 209 3.92 4.24 -22.93
C ALA A 209 4.76 3.80 -24.13
N LEU A 210 5.90 3.17 -23.86
CA LEU A 210 6.79 2.65 -24.91
C LEU A 210 6.20 1.41 -25.60
N ALA A 211 5.62 0.49 -24.84
CA ALA A 211 4.99 -0.71 -25.34
C ALA A 211 3.80 -0.39 -26.26
N TYR A 212 2.89 0.48 -25.82
CA TYR A 212 1.78 0.95 -26.64
C TYR A 212 2.23 1.72 -27.87
N TRP A 213 3.24 2.58 -27.73
CA TRP A 213 3.81 3.29 -28.88
C TRP A 213 4.33 2.34 -29.96
N ASN A 214 4.93 1.21 -29.57
CA ASN A 214 5.50 0.25 -30.51
C ASN A 214 4.49 -0.72 -31.07
N THR A 215 3.47 -1.11 -30.29
CA THR A 215 2.53 -2.20 -30.65
C THR A 215 1.21 -1.72 -31.21
N LEU A 216 0.70 -0.55 -30.74
CA LEU A 216 -0.55 -0.01 -31.23
C LEU A 216 -0.37 0.59 -32.62
N ARG A 217 -1.12 0.06 -33.59
CA ARG A 217 -1.16 0.59 -34.96
C ARG A 217 -2.19 1.71 -35.07
N GLU A 218 -3.32 1.56 -34.38
CA GLU A 218 -4.37 2.53 -34.28
C GLU A 218 -3.92 3.71 -33.42
N LYS A 219 -4.07 4.93 -33.91
CA LYS A 219 -3.84 6.19 -33.16
C LYS A 219 -2.56 6.24 -32.34
N ARG A 220 -1.48 5.70 -32.87
CA ARG A 220 -0.16 5.57 -32.21
C ARG A 220 0.29 6.85 -31.50
N GLY A 221 0.01 8.03 -32.07
CA GLY A 221 0.39 9.32 -31.47
C GLY A 221 -0.33 9.65 -30.15
N ARG A 222 -1.36 8.90 -29.77
CA ARG A 222 -2.12 9.07 -28.52
C ARG A 222 -1.67 8.12 -27.42
N SER A 223 -0.80 7.14 -27.73
CA SER A 223 -0.41 6.11 -26.77
C SER A 223 0.31 6.64 -25.54
N ILE A 224 1.22 7.60 -25.70
CA ILE A 224 1.96 8.19 -24.59
C ILE A 224 1.04 9.00 -23.66
N PRO A 225 0.26 9.99 -24.16
CA PRO A 225 -0.67 10.71 -23.30
C PRO A 225 -1.75 9.80 -22.69
N TYR A 226 -2.16 8.74 -23.41
CA TYR A 226 -3.06 7.75 -22.85
C TYR A 226 -2.42 7.04 -21.64
N ALA A 227 -1.24 6.43 -21.81
CA ALA A 227 -0.58 5.69 -20.73
C ALA A 227 -0.37 6.57 -19.49
N LEU A 228 0.06 7.83 -19.68
CA LEU A 228 0.23 8.76 -18.58
C LEU A 228 -1.10 9.07 -17.87
N CYS A 229 -2.14 9.44 -18.62
CA CYS A 229 -3.45 9.76 -18.03
C CYS A 229 -4.11 8.53 -17.37
N ALA A 230 -3.99 7.35 -17.99
CA ALA A 230 -4.61 6.14 -17.51
C ALA A 230 -4.00 5.68 -16.19
N ASN A 231 -2.67 5.58 -16.13
CA ASN A 231 -1.98 5.17 -14.91
C ASN A 231 -2.17 6.18 -13.77
N LEU A 232 -2.08 7.50 -14.03
CA LEU A 232 -2.35 8.50 -13.00
C LEU A 232 -3.80 8.43 -12.48
N ALA A 233 -4.76 8.22 -13.37
CA ALA A 233 -6.16 8.10 -12.98
C ALA A 233 -6.41 6.81 -12.20
N SER A 234 -5.87 5.66 -12.62
CA SER A 234 -6.05 4.39 -11.92
C SER A 234 -5.37 4.40 -10.55
N MET A 235 -4.17 4.97 -10.44
CA MET A 235 -3.46 5.13 -9.18
C MET A 235 -4.26 6.00 -8.19
N TYR A 236 -4.74 7.17 -8.63
CA TYR A 236 -5.44 8.10 -7.74
C TYR A 236 -6.87 7.65 -7.42
N LEU A 237 -7.69 7.39 -8.46
CA LEU A 237 -9.09 6.98 -8.27
C LEU A 237 -9.20 5.57 -7.70
N GLY A 238 -8.36 4.64 -8.16
CA GLY A 238 -8.29 3.30 -7.62
C GLY A 238 -7.91 3.30 -6.15
N GLY A 239 -6.91 4.10 -5.77
CA GLY A 239 -6.51 4.30 -4.39
C GLY A 239 -7.63 4.87 -3.52
N LEU A 240 -8.32 5.91 -3.98
CA LEU A 240 -9.48 6.47 -3.28
C LEU A 240 -10.63 5.47 -3.13
N MET A 241 -10.94 4.71 -4.17
CA MET A 241 -12.01 3.72 -4.12
C MET A 241 -11.67 2.61 -3.11
N ILE A 242 -10.45 2.07 -3.17
CA ILE A 242 -10.02 1.03 -2.21
C ILE A 242 -10.00 1.56 -0.77
N ALA A 243 -9.58 2.82 -0.56
CA ALA A 243 -9.57 3.43 0.78
C ALA A 243 -10.96 3.62 1.39
N ASN A 244 -12.01 3.69 0.55
CA ASN A 244 -13.40 3.89 1.00
C ASN A 244 -14.26 2.63 0.88
N LEU A 245 -13.73 1.57 0.29
CA LEU A 245 -14.47 0.31 0.21
C LEU A 245 -14.31 -0.46 1.52
N PRO A 246 -15.42 -1.04 2.00
CA PRO A 246 -15.38 -1.99 3.07
C PRO A 246 -14.64 -3.26 2.59
N LEU A 247 -13.45 -3.52 3.10
CA LEU A 247 -12.59 -4.64 2.70
C LEU A 247 -12.59 -5.80 3.69
N ALA A 248 -13.36 -5.72 4.75
CA ALA A 248 -13.60 -6.85 5.62
C ALA A 248 -14.78 -7.65 5.08
N LEU A 249 -14.55 -8.82 4.64
CA LEU A 249 -15.50 -9.91 4.45
C LEU A 249 -15.14 -11.02 5.42
#